data_af91438af8de60323a07e257aef981f7
#
_entry.id   af91438af8de60323a07e257aef981f7
#
_cell.length_a   1.000
_cell.length_b   1.000
_cell.length_c   1.000
_cell.angle_alpha   90.00
_cell.angle_beta   90.00
_cell.angle_gamma   90.00
#
_symmetry.space_group_name_H-M   'P 1'
#
loop_
_entity.id
_entity.type
_entity.pdbx_description
1 polymer ?
#
loop_
_entity_poly.entity_id
_entity_poly.type
_entity_poly.pdbx_seq_one_letter_code
_entity_poly.pdbx_strand_id
1 'polypeptide(L)'
;LDEKSAKLVRRHLEHHGLRFHLGQTVTRAKCSGKTVQRVVLQNGKELPCDLLVVAVGVRPATALAEAAGLTVERGIITDPATMQTSDPDIYAAGDCAVSVDMLDGSKKILALWPNAVAQGRAAGSQMAGGDLTVGGTYAVNAIDFYGLRICTCGLINAKGDGYTDRVAAADDSYKRLVFRDGKLVGYVLINASENAGIYTSLISGGVPLEGLQGDLMDSPNLFWFPKETRITKLRGGVQL
;
A
#
# COMPACT_ATOMS: atom_id res chain seq x y z
N LEU A 1 -2.25 6.00 -8.06
CA LEU A 1 -2.40 7.46 -8.25
C LEU A 1 -3.48 7.73 -9.28
N ASP A 2 -4.20 8.84 -9.14
CA ASP A 2 -5.09 9.35 -10.18
C ASP A 2 -4.31 10.13 -11.25
N GLU A 3 -5.01 10.60 -12.29
CA GLU A 3 -4.37 11.26 -13.41
C GLU A 3 -3.62 12.55 -13.02
N LYS A 4 -4.18 13.36 -12.10
CA LYS A 4 -3.55 14.62 -11.68
C LYS A 4 -2.29 14.37 -10.88
N SER A 5 -2.36 13.49 -9.87
CA SER A 5 -1.21 13.13 -9.04
C SER A 5 -0.12 12.42 -9.86
N ALA A 6 -0.50 11.54 -10.81
CA ALA A 6 0.44 10.88 -11.70
C ALA A 6 1.16 11.86 -12.62
N LYS A 7 0.47 12.87 -13.16
CA LYS A 7 1.09 13.94 -13.99
C LYS A 7 2.12 14.75 -13.19
N LEU A 8 1.78 15.09 -11.93
CA LEU A 8 2.72 15.82 -11.06
C LEU A 8 4.00 14.99 -10.83
N VAL A 9 3.86 13.73 -10.43
CA VAL A 9 5.01 12.83 -10.20
C VAL A 9 5.83 12.66 -11.48
N ARG A 10 5.18 12.42 -12.61
CA ARG A 10 5.84 12.27 -13.90
C ARG A 10 6.65 13.51 -14.27
N ARG A 11 6.06 14.70 -14.20
CA ARG A 11 6.73 15.99 -14.49
C ARG A 11 7.98 16.16 -13.62
N HIS A 12 7.88 15.86 -12.32
CA HIS A 12 9.01 15.93 -11.41
C HIS A 12 10.14 14.98 -11.80
N LEU A 13 9.82 13.73 -12.10
CA LEU A 13 10.80 12.72 -12.49
C LEU A 13 11.42 13.03 -13.87
N GLU A 14 10.65 13.54 -14.83
CA GLU A 14 11.16 13.99 -16.13
C GLU A 14 12.14 15.16 -15.98
N HIS A 15 11.90 16.07 -15.03
CA HIS A 15 12.84 17.15 -14.69
C HIS A 15 14.17 16.61 -14.15
N HIS A 16 14.16 15.45 -13.49
CA HIS A 16 15.35 14.75 -13.00
C HIS A 16 15.93 13.77 -14.03
N GLY A 17 15.56 13.88 -15.30
CA GLY A 17 16.17 13.13 -16.41
C GLY A 17 15.53 11.78 -16.71
N LEU A 18 14.49 11.35 -16.02
CA LEU A 18 13.78 10.12 -16.35
C LEU A 18 12.96 10.31 -17.64
N ARG A 19 12.88 9.24 -18.44
CA ARG A 19 12.05 9.22 -19.66
C ARG A 19 11.04 8.09 -19.56
N PHE A 20 9.78 8.39 -19.81
CA PHE A 20 8.69 7.43 -19.71
C PHE A 20 8.24 6.92 -21.08
N HIS A 21 8.06 5.63 -21.18
CA HIS A 21 7.46 4.94 -22.32
C HIS A 21 6.21 4.20 -21.84
N LEU A 22 5.17 4.98 -21.47
CA LEU A 22 3.92 4.44 -20.93
C LEU A 22 3.21 3.57 -21.97
N GLY A 23 2.54 2.51 -21.49
CA GLY A 23 1.87 1.54 -22.37
C GLY A 23 2.82 0.68 -23.20
N GLN A 24 4.12 0.65 -22.86
CA GLN A 24 5.13 -0.16 -23.54
C GLN A 24 5.81 -1.09 -22.54
N THR A 25 6.17 -2.27 -23.02
CA THR A 25 7.00 -3.24 -22.29
C THR A 25 8.27 -3.52 -23.09
N VAL A 26 9.33 -3.92 -22.41
CA VAL A 26 10.54 -4.46 -23.07
C VAL A 26 10.25 -5.89 -23.48
N THR A 27 10.34 -6.17 -24.78
CA THR A 27 10.08 -7.50 -25.34
C THR A 27 11.36 -8.29 -25.58
N ARG A 28 12.48 -7.60 -25.76
CA ARG A 28 13.79 -8.24 -26.02
C ARG A 28 14.94 -7.34 -25.58
N ALA A 29 15.99 -7.94 -25.02
CA ALA A 29 17.28 -7.32 -24.84
C ALA A 29 18.23 -7.79 -25.95
N LYS A 30 18.99 -6.86 -26.55
CA LYS A 30 20.08 -7.15 -27.49
C LYS A 30 21.39 -7.04 -26.73
N CYS A 31 22.13 -8.13 -26.69
CA CYS A 31 23.40 -8.23 -25.95
C CYS A 31 24.55 -8.44 -26.89
N SER A 32 25.75 -8.00 -26.49
CA SER A 32 27.05 -8.40 -27.04
C SER A 32 27.80 -9.16 -25.96
N GLY A 33 27.98 -10.46 -26.14
CA GLY A 33 28.44 -11.34 -25.07
C GLY A 33 27.49 -11.33 -23.88
N LYS A 34 27.98 -10.94 -22.70
CA LYS A 34 27.20 -10.86 -21.46
C LYS A 34 26.66 -9.46 -21.13
N THR A 35 26.86 -8.48 -22.03
CA THR A 35 26.52 -7.08 -21.79
C THR A 35 25.31 -6.68 -22.63
N VAL A 36 24.26 -6.16 -21.99
CA VAL A 36 23.13 -5.54 -22.69
C VAL A 36 23.59 -4.24 -23.36
N GLN A 37 23.18 -4.01 -24.59
CA GLN A 37 23.49 -2.79 -25.35
C GLN A 37 22.23 -2.04 -25.76
N ARG A 38 21.13 -2.74 -25.96
CA ARG A 38 19.87 -2.16 -26.37
C ARG A 38 18.70 -2.99 -25.81
N VAL A 39 17.57 -2.33 -25.64
CA VAL A 39 16.27 -2.98 -25.40
C VAL A 39 15.31 -2.64 -26.54
N VAL A 40 14.42 -3.58 -26.86
CA VAL A 40 13.37 -3.42 -27.87
C VAL A 40 12.05 -3.33 -27.15
N LEU A 41 11.30 -2.26 -27.38
CA LEU A 41 9.95 -2.07 -26.85
C LEU A 41 8.91 -2.84 -27.70
N GLN A 42 7.73 -3.02 -27.17
CA GLN A 42 6.63 -3.74 -27.83
C GLN A 42 6.25 -3.13 -29.19
N ASN A 43 6.38 -1.81 -29.36
CA ASN A 43 6.14 -1.11 -30.63
C ASN A 43 7.33 -1.18 -31.63
N GLY A 44 8.37 -1.97 -31.32
CA GLY A 44 9.55 -2.13 -32.15
C GLY A 44 10.65 -1.08 -31.96
N LYS A 45 10.40 -0.02 -31.17
CA LYS A 45 11.41 1.01 -30.90
C LYS A 45 12.59 0.41 -30.12
N GLU A 46 13.79 0.73 -30.56
CA GLU A 46 15.03 0.34 -29.87
C GLU A 46 15.57 1.52 -29.05
N LEU A 47 16.00 1.20 -27.83
CA LEU A 47 16.62 2.16 -26.92
C LEU A 47 18.00 1.66 -26.52
N PRO A 48 19.04 2.53 -26.47
CA PRO A 48 20.33 2.20 -25.86
C PRO A 48 20.10 1.81 -24.39
N CYS A 49 20.83 0.80 -23.91
CA CYS A 49 20.66 0.30 -22.55
C CYS A 49 21.95 -0.37 -22.07
N ASP A 50 22.54 0.15 -21.01
CA ASP A 50 23.75 -0.40 -20.39
C ASP A 50 23.41 -1.28 -19.18
N LEU A 51 22.25 -1.00 -18.54
CA LEU A 51 21.72 -1.77 -17.42
C LEU A 51 20.20 -1.90 -17.56
N LEU A 52 19.68 -3.12 -17.54
CA LEU A 52 18.25 -3.39 -17.51
C LEU A 52 17.83 -3.84 -16.12
N VAL A 53 16.96 -3.06 -15.46
CA VAL A 53 16.34 -3.42 -14.19
C VAL A 53 14.91 -3.87 -14.46
N VAL A 54 14.58 -5.11 -14.04
CA VAL A 54 13.24 -5.69 -14.17
C VAL A 54 12.52 -5.57 -12.81
N ALA A 55 11.61 -4.61 -12.72
CA ALA A 55 10.86 -4.30 -11.48
C ALA A 55 9.35 -4.34 -11.76
N VAL A 56 8.87 -5.45 -12.32
CA VAL A 56 7.49 -5.63 -12.82
C VAL A 56 6.56 -6.34 -11.80
N GLY A 57 6.96 -6.37 -10.55
CA GLY A 57 6.26 -7.04 -9.46
C GLY A 57 6.87 -8.37 -9.06
N VAL A 58 6.26 -9.00 -8.06
CA VAL A 58 6.71 -10.26 -7.48
C VAL A 58 5.61 -11.31 -7.53
N ARG A 59 6.00 -12.56 -7.46
CA ARG A 59 5.08 -13.70 -7.26
C ARG A 59 5.36 -14.31 -5.89
N PRO A 60 4.32 -14.66 -5.14
CA PRO A 60 4.48 -15.38 -3.89
C PRO A 60 5.24 -16.70 -4.10
N ALA A 61 6.14 -17.03 -3.17
CA ALA A 61 6.85 -18.30 -3.18
C ALA A 61 5.98 -19.36 -2.47
N THR A 62 5.13 -20.07 -3.22
CA THR A 62 4.14 -21.01 -2.69
C THR A 62 4.51 -22.48 -2.84
N ALA A 63 5.57 -22.79 -3.59
CA ALA A 63 5.91 -24.16 -3.98
C ALA A 63 6.05 -25.13 -2.77
N LEU A 64 6.60 -24.67 -1.65
CA LEU A 64 6.72 -25.48 -0.44
C LEU A 64 5.35 -25.79 0.17
N ALA A 65 4.46 -24.79 0.20
CA ALA A 65 3.10 -24.95 0.72
C ALA A 65 2.27 -25.89 -0.17
N GLU A 66 2.39 -25.76 -1.49
CA GLU A 66 1.74 -26.64 -2.47
C GLU A 66 2.22 -28.07 -2.32
N ALA A 67 3.54 -28.30 -2.16
CA ALA A 67 4.11 -29.62 -1.93
C ALA A 67 3.67 -30.26 -0.59
N ALA A 68 3.38 -29.41 0.41
CA ALA A 68 2.82 -29.85 1.69
C ALA A 68 1.29 -30.06 1.66
N GLY A 69 0.62 -29.84 0.53
CA GLY A 69 -0.84 -30.00 0.38
C GLY A 69 -1.67 -28.90 1.02
N LEU A 70 -1.06 -27.74 1.32
CA LEU A 70 -1.80 -26.59 1.87
C LEU A 70 -2.69 -25.93 0.81
N THR A 71 -3.73 -25.26 1.26
CA THR A 71 -4.59 -24.49 0.36
C THR A 71 -3.87 -23.25 -0.17
N VAL A 72 -3.64 -23.21 -1.47
CA VAL A 72 -2.98 -22.12 -2.18
C VAL A 72 -3.86 -21.62 -3.33
N GLU A 73 -4.00 -20.32 -3.47
CA GLU A 73 -4.60 -19.64 -4.61
C GLU A 73 -3.52 -18.77 -5.27
N ARG A 74 -3.61 -17.45 -5.16
CA ARG A 74 -2.54 -16.50 -5.57
C ARG A 74 -1.39 -16.45 -4.54
N GLY A 75 -1.64 -16.92 -3.33
CA GLY A 75 -0.75 -17.06 -2.19
C GLY A 75 -1.30 -18.12 -1.25
N ILE A 76 -0.62 -18.37 -0.15
CA ILE A 76 -1.04 -19.33 0.87
C ILE A 76 -2.26 -18.78 1.58
N ILE A 77 -3.36 -19.54 1.60
CA ILE A 77 -4.58 -19.15 2.30
C ILE A 77 -4.37 -19.32 3.81
N THR A 78 -4.70 -18.27 4.54
CA THR A 78 -4.61 -18.27 6.01
C THR A 78 -5.90 -17.74 6.62
N ASP A 79 -6.11 -18.10 7.89
CA ASP A 79 -7.03 -17.37 8.75
C ASP A 79 -6.54 -15.92 8.91
N PRO A 80 -7.36 -14.90 8.65
CA PRO A 80 -6.90 -13.51 8.59
C PRO A 80 -6.49 -12.92 9.95
N ALA A 81 -6.90 -13.55 11.05
CA ALA A 81 -6.58 -13.09 12.40
C ALA A 81 -5.34 -13.81 12.97
N THR A 82 -5.27 -15.13 12.80
CA THR A 82 -4.25 -15.96 13.44
C THR A 82 -3.09 -16.30 12.51
N MET A 83 -3.25 -16.15 11.21
CA MET A 83 -2.32 -16.54 10.15
C MET A 83 -2.10 -18.07 10.03
N GLN A 84 -2.99 -18.88 10.65
CA GLN A 84 -2.99 -20.33 10.52
C GLN A 84 -3.41 -20.75 9.10
N THR A 85 -2.78 -21.75 8.54
CA THR A 85 -3.08 -22.29 7.21
C THR A 85 -4.21 -23.33 7.27
N SER A 86 -4.42 -24.07 6.19
CA SER A 86 -5.34 -25.22 6.17
C SER A 86 -4.85 -26.40 7.02
N ASP A 87 -3.59 -26.41 7.40
CA ASP A 87 -3.02 -27.34 8.37
C ASP A 87 -2.88 -26.63 9.73
N PRO A 88 -3.45 -27.16 10.83
CA PRO A 88 -3.45 -26.50 12.13
C PRO A 88 -2.06 -26.30 12.74
N ASP A 89 -1.07 -27.02 12.32
CA ASP A 89 0.30 -26.94 12.82
C ASP A 89 1.18 -26.00 11.99
N ILE A 90 0.65 -25.45 10.89
CA ILE A 90 1.39 -24.61 9.95
C ILE A 90 0.81 -23.21 9.87
N TYR A 91 1.68 -22.21 9.93
CA TYR A 91 1.36 -20.79 9.80
C TYR A 91 2.09 -20.18 8.61
N ALA A 92 1.48 -19.17 7.98
CA ALA A 92 2.12 -18.42 6.90
C ALA A 92 1.90 -16.91 7.08
N ALA A 93 2.94 -16.13 6.82
CA ALA A 93 2.90 -14.67 6.99
C ALA A 93 3.74 -13.94 5.94
N GLY A 94 3.44 -12.67 5.69
CA GLY A 94 4.17 -11.80 4.76
C GLY A 94 3.73 -11.98 3.31
N ASP A 95 4.63 -11.72 2.38
CA ASP A 95 4.36 -11.61 0.94
C ASP A 95 3.84 -12.89 0.27
N CYS A 96 3.96 -14.04 0.94
CA CYS A 96 3.42 -15.30 0.45
C CYS A 96 2.01 -15.62 0.94
N ALA A 97 1.51 -14.92 1.97
CA ALA A 97 0.21 -15.18 2.59
C ALA A 97 -0.89 -14.27 2.03
N VAL A 98 -2.09 -14.84 1.85
CA VAL A 98 -3.30 -14.07 1.54
C VAL A 98 -3.85 -13.50 2.84
N SER A 99 -4.14 -12.20 2.83
CA SER A 99 -4.80 -11.50 3.92
C SER A 99 -6.11 -10.87 3.48
N VAL A 100 -6.87 -10.34 4.43
CA VAL A 100 -8.10 -9.58 4.16
C VAL A 100 -7.80 -8.10 4.39
N ASP A 101 -8.04 -7.27 3.37
CA ASP A 101 -7.98 -5.83 3.53
C ASP A 101 -9.13 -5.37 4.43
N MET A 102 -8.79 -4.75 5.55
CA MET A 102 -9.77 -4.33 6.56
C MET A 102 -10.73 -3.24 6.07
N LEU A 103 -10.41 -2.57 4.97
CA LEU A 103 -11.18 -1.44 4.47
C LEU A 103 -12.30 -1.85 3.51
N ASP A 104 -12.11 -2.93 2.74
CA ASP A 104 -13.09 -3.39 1.76
C ASP A 104 -13.46 -4.87 1.89
N GLY A 105 -12.82 -5.59 2.82
CA GLY A 105 -13.04 -7.02 3.03
C GLY A 105 -12.48 -7.92 1.93
N SER A 106 -11.77 -7.37 0.94
CA SER A 106 -11.24 -8.16 -0.17
C SER A 106 -10.03 -8.99 0.25
N LYS A 107 -9.99 -10.24 -0.23
CA LYS A 107 -8.81 -11.10 -0.11
C LYS A 107 -7.74 -10.65 -1.09
N LYS A 108 -6.55 -10.34 -0.59
CA LYS A 108 -5.41 -9.93 -1.42
C LYS A 108 -4.08 -10.16 -0.70
N ILE A 109 -3.02 -10.17 -1.49
CA ILE A 109 -1.66 -10.13 -0.94
C ILE A 109 -1.27 -8.66 -0.84
N LEU A 110 -1.03 -8.19 0.38
CA LEU A 110 -0.53 -6.86 0.67
C LEU A 110 0.96 -6.97 1.04
N ALA A 111 1.81 -7.12 0.02
CA ALA A 111 3.26 -7.29 0.13
C ALA A 111 3.92 -6.00 0.63
N LEU A 112 3.76 -5.71 1.91
CA LEU A 112 4.23 -4.51 2.59
C LEU A 112 4.85 -4.88 3.94
N TRP A 113 5.99 -4.29 4.24
CA TRP A 113 6.73 -4.56 5.47
C TRP A 113 5.89 -4.48 6.75
N PRO A 114 5.07 -3.44 7.00
CA PRO A 114 4.27 -3.36 8.21
C PRO A 114 3.29 -4.54 8.35
N ASN A 115 2.65 -4.95 7.26
CA ASN A 115 1.73 -6.10 7.25
C ASN A 115 2.47 -7.41 7.53
N ALA A 116 3.62 -7.62 6.90
CA ALA A 116 4.45 -8.82 7.13
C ALA A 116 4.87 -8.94 8.60
N VAL A 117 5.26 -7.82 9.23
CA VAL A 117 5.61 -7.79 10.66
C VAL A 117 4.41 -8.10 11.54
N ALA A 118 3.25 -7.49 11.29
CA ALA A 118 2.04 -7.74 12.08
C ALA A 118 1.59 -9.21 11.97
N GLN A 119 1.58 -9.75 10.76
CA GLN A 119 1.26 -11.14 10.49
C GLN A 119 2.24 -12.11 11.15
N GLY A 120 3.55 -11.85 11.03
CA GLY A 120 4.58 -12.71 11.65
C GLY A 120 4.51 -12.70 13.17
N ARG A 121 4.17 -11.57 13.80
CA ARG A 121 3.96 -11.47 15.25
C ARG A 121 2.73 -12.25 15.70
N ALA A 122 1.61 -12.15 14.97
CA ALA A 122 0.41 -12.93 15.26
C ALA A 122 0.69 -14.43 15.13
N ALA A 123 1.27 -14.87 14.00
CA ALA A 123 1.64 -16.26 13.79
C ALA A 123 2.56 -16.80 14.89
N GLY A 124 3.64 -16.07 15.23
CA GLY A 124 4.56 -16.46 16.28
C GLY A 124 3.93 -16.54 17.67
N SER A 125 3.00 -15.62 17.99
CA SER A 125 2.23 -15.67 19.23
C SER A 125 1.35 -16.91 19.30
N GLN A 126 0.59 -17.19 18.23
CA GLN A 126 -0.28 -18.36 18.14
C GLN A 126 0.52 -19.68 18.27
N MET A 127 1.65 -19.79 17.57
CA MET A 127 2.56 -20.94 17.66
C MET A 127 3.10 -21.15 19.08
N ALA A 128 3.22 -20.08 19.87
CA ALA A 128 3.67 -20.12 21.27
C ALA A 128 2.52 -20.29 22.28
N GLY A 129 1.29 -20.52 21.83
CA GLY A 129 0.10 -20.63 22.70
C GLY A 129 -0.44 -19.31 23.24
N GLY A 130 -0.02 -18.17 22.63
CA GLY A 130 -0.57 -16.83 22.91
C GLY A 130 -1.83 -16.56 22.09
N ASP A 131 -2.38 -15.35 22.24
CA ASP A 131 -3.65 -14.93 21.68
C ASP A 131 -3.57 -13.68 20.76
N LEU A 132 -2.35 -13.23 20.44
CA LEU A 132 -2.18 -12.08 19.56
C LEU A 132 -2.74 -12.38 18.17
N THR A 133 -3.54 -11.45 17.65
CA THR A 133 -4.13 -11.53 16.32
C THR A 133 -3.72 -10.35 15.46
N VAL A 134 -3.87 -10.49 14.13
CA VAL A 134 -3.70 -9.37 13.20
C VAL A 134 -4.89 -8.43 13.35
N GLY A 135 -4.63 -7.18 13.72
CA GLY A 135 -5.66 -6.14 13.88
C GLY A 135 -6.27 -5.62 12.57
N GLY A 136 -5.85 -6.18 11.46
CA GLY A 136 -6.24 -5.81 10.09
C GLY A 136 -5.05 -5.42 9.23
N THR A 137 -5.17 -5.64 7.93
CA THR A 137 -4.17 -5.27 6.92
C THR A 137 -4.74 -4.22 5.98
N TYR A 138 -3.93 -3.28 5.55
CA TYR A 138 -4.27 -2.25 4.57
C TYR A 138 -3.01 -1.76 3.85
N ALA A 139 -3.20 -1.14 2.69
CA ALA A 139 -2.08 -0.59 1.95
C ALA A 139 -1.61 0.72 2.59
N VAL A 140 -0.31 0.85 2.88
CA VAL A 140 0.32 2.10 3.30
C VAL A 140 1.71 2.19 2.69
N ASN A 141 2.02 3.32 2.04
CA ASN A 141 3.31 3.55 1.42
C ASN A 141 3.78 4.98 1.68
N ALA A 142 5.07 5.13 1.89
CA ALA A 142 5.76 6.42 1.89
C ALA A 142 7.03 6.29 1.06
N ILE A 143 7.21 7.20 0.11
CA ILE A 143 8.32 7.16 -0.82
C ILE A 143 8.80 8.60 -1.09
N ASP A 144 10.09 8.77 -1.32
CA ASP A 144 10.69 10.03 -1.74
C ASP A 144 11.38 9.84 -3.09
N PHE A 145 11.06 10.70 -4.03
CA PHE A 145 11.69 10.75 -5.35
C PHE A 145 12.36 12.11 -5.54
N TYR A 146 13.65 12.22 -5.28
CA TYR A 146 14.42 13.45 -5.45
C TYR A 146 13.78 14.64 -4.68
N GLY A 147 13.36 14.41 -3.44
CA GLY A 147 12.70 15.40 -2.60
C GLY A 147 11.18 15.53 -2.80
N LEU A 148 10.58 14.85 -3.79
CA LEU A 148 9.14 14.74 -3.91
C LEU A 148 8.62 13.64 -2.99
N ARG A 149 8.07 14.02 -1.84
CA ARG A 149 7.53 13.10 -0.84
C ARG A 149 6.11 12.68 -1.20
N ILE A 150 5.88 11.38 -1.29
CA ILE A 150 4.58 10.78 -1.61
C ILE A 150 4.19 9.85 -0.49
N CYS A 151 3.03 10.10 0.13
CA CYS A 151 2.42 9.20 1.11
C CYS A 151 1.04 8.76 0.60
N THR A 152 0.77 7.47 0.66
CA THR A 152 -0.53 6.91 0.30
C THR A 152 -0.99 5.91 1.36
N CYS A 153 -2.29 5.85 1.59
CA CYS A 153 -2.87 4.87 2.50
C CYS A 153 -4.27 4.47 2.05
N GLY A 154 -4.62 3.22 2.24
CA GLY A 154 -5.96 2.70 2.08
C GLY A 154 -6.46 2.66 0.63
N LEU A 155 -7.74 2.92 0.46
CA LEU A 155 -8.47 2.76 -0.81
C LEU A 155 -8.31 4.00 -1.71
N ILE A 156 -7.13 4.22 -2.27
CA ILE A 156 -6.81 5.41 -3.08
C ILE A 156 -7.46 5.44 -4.47
N ASN A 157 -7.92 4.30 -4.98
CA ASN A 157 -8.52 4.17 -6.30
C ASN A 157 -9.99 3.70 -6.24
N ALA A 158 -10.60 3.75 -5.05
CA ALA A 158 -12.00 3.37 -4.89
C ALA A 158 -12.92 4.22 -5.76
N LYS A 159 -13.86 3.57 -6.42
CA LYS A 159 -14.87 4.16 -7.30
C LYS A 159 -16.19 3.43 -7.10
N GLY A 160 -17.29 4.11 -7.40
CA GLY A 160 -18.63 3.58 -7.31
C GLY A 160 -19.44 4.21 -6.18
N ASP A 161 -20.65 3.69 -5.98
CA ASP A 161 -21.59 4.21 -5.01
C ASP A 161 -21.04 4.14 -3.57
N GLY A 162 -21.30 5.19 -2.82
CA GLY A 162 -20.86 5.31 -1.43
C GLY A 162 -19.45 5.88 -1.22
N TYR A 163 -18.65 6.06 -2.28
CA TYR A 163 -17.35 6.72 -2.18
C TYR A 163 -17.44 8.17 -2.63
N THR A 164 -16.84 9.05 -1.85
CA THR A 164 -16.62 10.45 -2.21
C THR A 164 -15.15 10.80 -2.02
N ASP A 165 -14.66 11.79 -2.77
CA ASP A 165 -13.31 12.29 -2.58
C ASP A 165 -13.25 13.80 -2.60
N ARG A 166 -12.25 14.34 -1.91
CA ARG A 166 -11.91 15.76 -1.91
C ARG A 166 -10.46 15.93 -2.32
N VAL A 167 -10.21 16.91 -3.18
CA VAL A 167 -8.90 17.15 -3.78
C VAL A 167 -8.50 18.61 -3.61
N ALA A 168 -7.28 18.82 -3.14
CA ALA A 168 -6.57 20.08 -3.24
C ALA A 168 -5.27 19.84 -4.03
N ALA A 169 -5.00 20.69 -5.02
CA ALA A 169 -3.83 20.57 -5.88
C ALA A 169 -3.21 21.93 -6.13
N ALA A 170 -1.89 22.01 -6.05
CA ALA A 170 -1.07 23.14 -6.47
C ALA A 170 0.02 22.64 -7.44
N ASP A 171 0.93 23.52 -7.85
CA ASP A 171 1.94 23.17 -8.86
C ASP A 171 2.88 22.05 -8.44
N ASP A 172 3.21 21.95 -7.16
CA ASP A 172 4.17 21.01 -6.58
C ASP A 172 3.57 20.14 -5.46
N SER A 173 2.29 20.32 -5.13
CA SER A 173 1.63 19.57 -4.07
C SER A 173 0.28 19.04 -4.48
N TYR A 174 -0.11 17.93 -3.84
CA TYR A 174 -1.37 17.27 -4.08
C TYR A 174 -1.87 16.59 -2.81
N LYS A 175 -3.12 16.83 -2.47
CA LYS A 175 -3.84 16.15 -1.39
C LYS A 175 -5.17 15.63 -1.93
N ARG A 176 -5.39 14.34 -1.80
CA ARG A 176 -6.68 13.70 -2.05
C ARG A 176 -7.05 12.86 -0.84
N LEU A 177 -8.24 13.05 -0.34
CA LEU A 177 -8.83 12.27 0.74
C LEU A 177 -10.06 11.53 0.19
N VAL A 178 -10.16 10.23 0.45
CA VAL A 178 -11.27 9.37 0.00
C VAL A 178 -12.10 8.96 1.20
N PHE A 179 -13.41 9.12 1.10
CA PHE A 179 -14.35 8.88 2.18
C PHE A 179 -15.38 7.81 1.79
N ARG A 180 -15.86 7.07 2.79
CA ARG A 180 -16.99 6.15 2.70
C ARG A 180 -17.69 6.07 4.07
N ASP A 181 -19.01 6.13 4.08
CA ASP A 181 -19.84 5.99 5.30
C ASP A 181 -19.39 6.91 6.45
N GLY A 182 -19.10 8.18 6.14
CA GLY A 182 -18.64 9.16 7.13
C GLY A 182 -17.26 8.90 7.73
N LYS A 183 -16.43 8.07 7.08
CA LYS A 183 -15.05 7.76 7.50
C LYS A 183 -14.06 8.06 6.41
N LEU A 184 -12.83 8.39 6.80
CA LEU A 184 -11.69 8.43 5.88
C LEU A 184 -11.25 6.98 5.59
N VAL A 185 -11.19 6.60 4.31
CA VAL A 185 -10.80 5.24 3.88
C VAL A 185 -9.58 5.22 2.98
N GLY A 186 -9.11 6.38 2.54
CA GLY A 186 -7.89 6.46 1.74
C GLY A 186 -7.37 7.88 1.59
N TYR A 187 -6.07 8.01 1.32
CA TYR A 187 -5.46 9.29 0.95
C TYR A 187 -4.28 9.15 -0.01
N VAL A 188 -4.05 10.21 -0.77
CA VAL A 188 -2.83 10.47 -1.55
C VAL A 188 -2.33 11.86 -1.15
N LEU A 189 -1.11 11.92 -0.63
CA LEU A 189 -0.42 13.16 -0.25
C LEU A 189 0.89 13.25 -1.03
N ILE A 190 1.09 14.33 -1.76
CA ILE A 190 2.35 14.64 -2.44
C ILE A 190 2.79 16.01 -1.97
N ASN A 191 3.98 16.12 -1.38
CA ASN A 191 4.47 17.33 -0.71
C ASN A 191 3.46 17.98 0.27
N ALA A 192 2.58 17.15 0.83
CA ALA A 192 1.54 17.52 1.79
C ALA A 192 1.48 16.46 2.91
N SER A 193 2.64 15.92 3.28
CA SER A 193 2.75 14.77 4.19
C SER A 193 2.69 15.15 5.68
N GLU A 194 2.58 16.43 6.00
CA GLU A 194 2.36 16.92 7.36
C GLU A 194 1.09 16.25 7.90
N ASN A 195 1.20 15.69 9.10
CA ASN A 195 0.11 14.97 9.77
C ASN A 195 -0.40 13.70 9.04
N ALA A 196 0.36 13.11 8.11
CA ALA A 196 0.00 11.83 7.47
C ALA A 196 -0.31 10.73 8.49
N GLY A 197 0.36 10.72 9.65
CA GLY A 197 0.08 9.82 10.76
C GLY A 197 -1.33 9.96 11.34
N ILE A 198 -1.90 11.16 11.37
CA ILE A 198 -3.28 11.39 11.81
C ILE A 198 -4.24 10.73 10.82
N TYR A 199 -4.09 10.98 9.52
CA TYR A 199 -4.91 10.34 8.49
C TYR A 199 -4.81 8.82 8.54
N THR A 200 -3.59 8.28 8.68
CA THR A 200 -3.38 6.82 8.82
C THR A 200 -4.10 6.27 10.04
N SER A 201 -4.03 6.96 11.19
CA SER A 201 -4.71 6.54 12.42
C SER A 201 -6.23 6.61 12.29
N LEU A 202 -6.77 7.59 11.56
CA LEU A 202 -8.21 7.66 11.27
C LEU A 202 -8.67 6.46 10.43
N ILE A 203 -7.89 6.08 9.43
CA ILE A 203 -8.18 4.92 8.56
C ILE A 203 -8.08 3.63 9.35
N SER A 204 -6.96 3.37 10.03
CA SER A 204 -6.72 2.13 10.78
C SER A 204 -7.69 1.96 11.95
N GLY A 205 -8.07 3.07 12.61
CA GLY A 205 -9.04 3.07 13.70
C GLY A 205 -10.50 3.05 13.25
N GLY A 206 -10.78 3.20 11.95
CA GLY A 206 -12.15 3.31 11.43
C GLY A 206 -12.94 4.45 12.08
N VAL A 207 -12.29 5.59 12.32
CA VAL A 207 -12.84 6.69 13.13
C VAL A 207 -13.96 7.40 12.38
N PRO A 208 -15.19 7.47 12.92
CA PRO A 208 -16.23 8.32 12.37
C PRO A 208 -15.83 9.79 12.42
N LEU A 209 -16.17 10.54 11.37
CA LEU A 209 -15.85 11.96 11.27
C LEU A 209 -16.97 12.88 11.72
N GLU A 210 -18.08 12.31 12.18
CA GLU A 210 -19.19 13.06 12.76
C GLU A 210 -18.73 13.83 14.00
N GLY A 211 -19.11 15.12 14.06
CA GLY A 211 -18.68 16.01 15.16
C GLY A 211 -17.25 16.50 15.11
N LEU A 212 -16.51 16.24 14.00
CA LEU A 212 -15.20 16.82 13.80
C LEU A 212 -15.26 18.36 13.75
N GLN A 213 -14.43 19.04 14.56
CA GLN A 213 -14.45 20.49 14.69
C GLN A 213 -13.72 21.26 13.56
N GLY A 214 -13.05 20.55 12.66
CA GLY A 214 -12.26 21.15 11.59
C GLY A 214 -12.38 20.41 10.27
N ASP A 215 -11.75 20.93 9.22
CA ASP A 215 -11.72 20.32 7.91
C ASP A 215 -10.44 19.50 7.72
N LEU A 216 -10.58 18.20 7.45
CA LEU A 216 -9.42 17.33 7.16
C LEU A 216 -8.61 17.78 5.93
N MET A 217 -9.16 18.60 5.05
CA MET A 217 -8.41 19.18 3.92
C MET A 217 -7.40 20.23 4.37
N ASP A 218 -7.59 20.84 5.53
CA ASP A 218 -6.60 21.70 6.15
C ASP A 218 -5.49 20.87 6.81
N SER A 219 -4.82 21.37 7.82
CA SER A 219 -3.86 20.62 8.62
C SER A 219 -4.56 19.98 9.81
N PRO A 220 -4.90 18.68 9.76
CA PRO A 220 -5.65 18.05 10.84
C PRO A 220 -4.88 18.13 12.17
N ASN A 221 -5.61 18.45 13.23
CA ASN A 221 -5.08 18.51 14.57
C ASN A 221 -5.76 17.44 15.44
N LEU A 222 -4.98 16.75 16.25
CA LEU A 222 -5.49 15.74 17.18
C LEU A 222 -6.55 16.32 18.14
N PHE A 223 -6.47 17.59 18.49
CA PHE A 223 -7.42 18.23 19.39
C PHE A 223 -8.84 18.45 18.79
N TRP A 224 -8.99 18.28 17.46
CA TRP A 224 -10.31 18.31 16.83
C TRP A 224 -11.17 17.10 17.20
N PHE A 225 -10.53 16.04 17.72
CA PHE A 225 -11.21 14.79 18.08
C PHE A 225 -11.50 14.74 19.57
N PRO A 226 -12.64 14.13 20.00
CA PRO A 226 -12.96 13.89 21.39
C PRO A 226 -11.83 13.17 22.13
N LYS A 227 -11.69 13.44 23.43
CA LYS A 227 -10.63 12.86 24.26
C LYS A 227 -10.63 11.34 24.21
N GLU A 228 -11.80 10.72 24.26
CA GLU A 228 -11.99 9.26 24.16
C GLU A 228 -11.43 8.72 22.84
N THR A 229 -11.78 9.35 21.73
CA THR A 229 -11.26 8.98 20.39
C THR A 229 -9.75 9.11 20.33
N ARG A 230 -9.18 10.18 20.88
CA ARG A 230 -7.72 10.38 20.90
C ARG A 230 -7.01 9.30 21.71
N ILE A 231 -7.56 8.92 22.85
CA ILE A 231 -6.94 7.94 23.74
C ILE A 231 -7.10 6.52 23.21
N THR A 232 -8.26 6.17 22.63
CA THR A 232 -8.56 4.79 22.22
C THR A 232 -8.17 4.47 20.79
N LYS A 233 -8.32 5.42 19.86
CA LYS A 233 -8.19 5.16 18.41
C LYS A 233 -7.08 5.92 17.70
N LEU A 234 -6.62 7.04 18.25
CA LEU A 234 -5.56 7.86 17.66
C LEU A 234 -4.23 7.74 18.41
N ARG A 235 -4.08 6.77 19.28
CA ARG A 235 -2.78 6.40 19.83
C ARG A 235 -1.92 5.91 18.68
N GLY A 236 -0.89 6.70 18.36
CA GLY A 236 0.06 6.38 17.28
C GLY A 236 0.59 4.96 17.41
N GLY A 237 0.13 4.12 16.60
CA GLY A 237 0.57 2.93 15.96
C GLY A 237 1.66 2.07 16.61
N VAL A 238 1.66 1.79 17.88
CA VAL A 238 2.30 0.58 18.41
C VAL A 238 1.43 0.09 19.56
N GLN A 239 0.57 -0.88 19.31
CA GLN A 239 0.19 -1.80 20.36
C GLN A 239 1.46 -2.61 20.67
N LEU A 240 2.05 -2.31 21.83
CA LEU A 240 3.12 -3.10 22.43
C LEU A 240 2.57 -4.45 22.88
#